data_799c33a55ec1f6132a9cc810b28266fd
#
_entry.id   799c33a55ec1f6132a9cc810b28266fd
#
_cell.length_a   1.000
_cell.length_b   1.000
_cell.length_c   1.000
_cell.angle_alpha   90.00
_cell.angle_beta   90.00
_cell.angle_gamma   90.00
#
_symmetry.space_group_name_H-M   'P 1'
#
loop_
_entity.id
_entity.type
_entity.pdbx_description
1 polymer ?
#
loop_
_entity_poly.entity_id
_entity_poly.type
_entity_poly.pdbx_seq_one_letter_code
_entity_poly.pdbx_strand_id
1 'polypeptide(L)'
;MAWHDLLVAAGRILSVAFGLVGPALVPLVLVRRKDPSATVAWILTLVFLPGVGAGLFLMFGRDRVRWPAKRKRELDRLVRDQLEASRPGPATTALTTTFASPLEQAMFRLGERLSHLKATSGNRVDVLVRGDDTYAALGAAIDAARHHVHAQYYLIRNDATGGWFRDRLVAAAERGVVVRLLMDGFGCFALGRRWKHPLHRAGVRVADFLPMRTALLQPVNLRNHRKIVVVDGTVAFTGGFNVGDEYRGSMPGVGTWRDVHVRIEGPAAAELQRVFFQDWAFATKEPIDPAEYFPPNPTPRGDATVAIVPSGPDTRTEAIHRLFFGAIVGAQREVAITTPYFVPTESLLVAMELAAMRGVDIQLVLPARSNHSVTFHAGRSFYAQLLEAGVDIREYEPGIVHAKTLVADSQVALVGSANMDLRSFRLNFEVHALIHDESTAAHLRAEFRAEVDKSRRVELADWQARRWSLRVKEGASRLVSPLL
;
A
#
# COMPACT_ATOMS: atom_id res chain seq x y z
N MET A 1 29.94 -26.44 -50.27
CA MET A 1 29.13 -27.49 -49.60
C MET A 1 29.36 -27.51 -48.06
N ALA A 2 30.58 -27.61 -47.53
CA ALA A 2 30.84 -27.74 -46.11
C ALA A 2 30.32 -26.57 -45.20
N TRP A 3 30.35 -25.33 -45.66
CA TRP A 3 29.87 -24.18 -44.86
C TRP A 3 28.33 -24.15 -44.77
N HIS A 4 27.59 -24.57 -45.77
CA HIS A 4 26.13 -24.63 -45.74
C HIS A 4 25.66 -25.72 -44.76
N ASP A 5 26.33 -26.89 -44.80
CA ASP A 5 25.99 -28.01 -43.91
C ASP A 5 26.29 -27.70 -42.46
N LEU A 6 27.35 -26.93 -42.21
CA LEU A 6 27.74 -26.44 -40.85
C LEU A 6 26.73 -25.44 -40.32
N LEU A 7 26.23 -24.50 -41.15
CA LEU A 7 25.20 -23.53 -40.75
C LEU A 7 23.85 -24.18 -40.48
N VAL A 8 23.48 -25.19 -41.28
CA VAL A 8 22.27 -25.98 -41.06
C VAL A 8 22.36 -26.81 -39.79
N ALA A 9 23.49 -27.44 -39.55
CA ALA A 9 23.73 -28.19 -38.28
C ALA A 9 23.72 -27.29 -37.05
N ALA A 10 24.38 -26.13 -37.11
CA ALA A 10 24.35 -25.12 -36.06
C ALA A 10 22.92 -24.61 -35.79
N GLY A 11 22.14 -24.32 -36.83
CA GLY A 11 20.75 -23.92 -36.72
C GLY A 11 19.87 -24.97 -36.06
N ARG A 12 20.06 -26.27 -36.38
CA ARG A 12 19.36 -27.37 -35.72
C ARG A 12 19.71 -27.52 -34.27
N ILE A 13 21.01 -27.42 -33.91
CA ILE A 13 21.47 -27.48 -32.52
C ILE A 13 20.88 -26.30 -31.71
N LEU A 14 20.91 -25.09 -32.28
CA LEU A 14 20.32 -23.92 -31.65
C LEU A 14 18.80 -24.05 -31.42
N SER A 15 18.10 -24.62 -32.41
CA SER A 15 16.65 -24.88 -32.32
C SER A 15 16.31 -25.91 -31.24
N VAL A 16 17.07 -27.00 -31.17
CA VAL A 16 16.92 -28.03 -30.15
C VAL A 16 17.26 -27.48 -28.76
N ALA A 17 18.38 -26.75 -28.63
CA ALA A 17 18.78 -26.09 -27.38
C ALA A 17 17.71 -25.10 -26.91
N PHE A 18 17.13 -24.30 -27.82
CA PHE A 18 16.05 -23.36 -27.53
C PHE A 18 14.78 -24.10 -27.09
N GLY A 19 14.45 -25.25 -27.69
CA GLY A 19 13.34 -26.10 -27.31
C GLY A 19 13.50 -26.74 -25.91
N LEU A 20 14.72 -27.03 -25.49
CA LEU A 20 14.99 -27.69 -24.21
C LEU A 20 15.10 -26.72 -23.02
N VAL A 21 15.35 -25.42 -23.25
CA VAL A 21 15.51 -24.42 -22.18
C VAL A 21 14.25 -24.31 -21.30
N GLY A 22 13.07 -24.33 -21.91
CA GLY A 22 11.80 -24.26 -21.16
C GLY A 22 11.62 -25.48 -20.25
N PRO A 23 11.57 -26.71 -20.79
CA PRO A 23 11.43 -27.93 -20.01
C PRO A 23 12.50 -28.08 -18.89
N ALA A 24 13.72 -27.67 -19.13
CA ALA A 24 14.81 -27.72 -18.15
C ALA A 24 14.53 -26.83 -16.91
N LEU A 25 13.67 -25.83 -17.02
CA LEU A 25 13.26 -24.98 -15.90
C LEU A 25 12.08 -25.52 -15.09
N VAL A 26 11.37 -26.56 -15.57
CA VAL A 26 10.21 -27.14 -14.88
C VAL A 26 10.53 -27.63 -13.47
N PRO A 27 11.64 -28.35 -13.19
CA PRO A 27 11.99 -28.73 -11.82
C PRO A 27 12.13 -27.52 -10.89
N LEU A 28 12.66 -26.40 -11.40
CA LEU A 28 12.81 -25.16 -10.65
C LEU A 28 11.44 -24.53 -10.31
N VAL A 29 10.43 -24.69 -11.18
CA VAL A 29 9.06 -24.24 -10.91
C VAL A 29 8.43 -25.09 -9.81
N LEU A 30 8.59 -26.42 -9.85
CA LEU A 30 8.01 -27.38 -8.90
C LEU A 30 8.59 -27.22 -7.47
N VAL A 31 9.89 -27.00 -7.34
CA VAL A 31 10.54 -26.77 -6.03
C VAL A 31 10.07 -25.47 -5.37
N ARG A 32 9.55 -24.54 -6.13
CA ARG A 32 9.00 -23.29 -5.61
C ARG A 32 7.58 -23.52 -5.12
N ARG A 33 7.33 -23.28 -3.83
CA ARG A 33 6.00 -23.35 -3.21
C ARG A 33 5.14 -22.18 -3.70
N LYS A 34 4.68 -22.24 -4.95
CA LYS A 34 3.72 -21.30 -5.55
C LYS A 34 2.32 -21.89 -5.45
N ASP A 35 1.35 -21.01 -5.68
CA ASP A 35 -0.03 -21.42 -5.93
C ASP A 35 -0.06 -22.50 -7.02
N PRO A 36 -0.83 -23.62 -6.83
CA PRO A 36 -0.90 -24.70 -7.80
C PRO A 36 -1.28 -24.24 -9.21
N SER A 37 -2.24 -23.33 -9.34
CA SER A 37 -2.69 -22.81 -10.62
C SER A 37 -1.59 -22.03 -11.34
N ALA A 38 -0.86 -21.17 -10.61
CA ALA A 38 0.29 -20.44 -11.14
C ALA A 38 1.44 -21.41 -11.51
N THR A 39 1.64 -22.47 -10.75
CA THR A 39 2.64 -23.50 -11.06
C THR A 39 2.32 -24.21 -12.36
N VAL A 40 1.08 -24.65 -12.55
CA VAL A 40 0.61 -25.27 -13.80
C VAL A 40 0.74 -24.30 -14.97
N ALA A 41 0.30 -23.06 -14.82
CA ALA A 41 0.42 -22.05 -15.86
C ALA A 41 1.88 -21.84 -16.31
N TRP A 42 2.83 -21.77 -15.38
CA TRP A 42 4.25 -21.67 -15.71
C TRP A 42 4.79 -22.92 -16.41
N ILE A 43 4.40 -24.13 -15.99
CA ILE A 43 4.81 -25.37 -16.65
C ILE A 43 4.30 -25.39 -18.09
N LEU A 44 3.02 -25.08 -18.31
CA LEU A 44 2.45 -25.01 -19.67
C LEU A 44 3.17 -23.97 -20.51
N THR A 45 3.43 -22.78 -19.96
CA THR A 45 4.17 -21.72 -20.68
C THR A 45 5.58 -22.17 -21.06
N LEU A 46 6.29 -22.85 -20.17
CA LEU A 46 7.66 -23.33 -20.42
C LEU A 46 7.71 -24.50 -21.43
N VAL A 47 6.67 -25.33 -21.46
CA VAL A 47 6.59 -26.48 -22.37
C VAL A 47 6.14 -26.06 -23.77
N PHE A 48 5.09 -25.21 -23.87
CA PHE A 48 4.52 -24.83 -25.17
C PHE A 48 5.20 -23.62 -25.82
N LEU A 49 5.89 -22.77 -25.03
CA LEU A 49 6.63 -21.60 -25.52
C LEU A 49 8.06 -21.59 -24.93
N PRO A 50 8.91 -22.61 -25.20
CA PRO A 50 10.11 -22.87 -24.40
C PRO A 50 11.07 -21.68 -24.28
N GLY A 51 11.37 -20.98 -25.37
CA GLY A 51 12.29 -19.82 -25.33
C GLY A 51 11.64 -18.56 -24.77
N VAL A 52 10.44 -18.21 -25.25
CA VAL A 52 9.67 -17.06 -24.75
C VAL A 52 9.24 -17.30 -23.31
N GLY A 53 8.74 -18.50 -23.01
CA GLY A 53 8.34 -18.90 -21.66
C GLY A 53 9.51 -18.87 -20.69
N ALA A 54 10.71 -19.32 -21.09
CA ALA A 54 11.91 -19.22 -20.29
C ALA A 54 12.27 -17.75 -20.00
N GLY A 55 12.22 -16.88 -21.01
CA GLY A 55 12.45 -15.45 -20.85
C GLY A 55 11.43 -14.81 -19.88
N LEU A 56 10.14 -15.08 -20.06
CA LEU A 56 9.08 -14.62 -19.16
C LEU A 56 9.26 -15.17 -17.75
N PHE A 57 9.59 -16.47 -17.62
CA PHE A 57 9.83 -17.07 -16.30
C PHE A 57 11.05 -16.47 -15.59
N LEU A 58 12.12 -16.17 -16.31
CA LEU A 58 13.30 -15.51 -15.75
C LEU A 58 13.00 -14.07 -15.33
N MET A 59 12.11 -13.37 -16.02
CA MET A 59 11.70 -12.00 -15.68
C MET A 59 10.66 -11.93 -14.56
N PHE A 60 9.63 -12.77 -14.62
CA PHE A 60 8.46 -12.69 -13.74
C PHE A 60 8.29 -13.90 -12.82
N GLY A 61 8.80 -15.06 -13.22
CA GLY A 61 8.66 -16.32 -12.50
C GLY A 61 9.63 -16.50 -11.34
N ARG A 62 10.73 -15.74 -11.29
CA ARG A 62 11.71 -15.82 -10.20
C ARG A 62 11.25 -15.01 -9.00
N ASP A 63 11.31 -15.62 -7.80
CA ASP A 63 11.22 -14.89 -6.53
C ASP A 63 12.46 -14.02 -6.32
N ARG A 64 12.63 -13.00 -7.16
CA ARG A 64 13.68 -11.98 -6.98
C ARG A 64 13.49 -11.19 -5.68
N VAL A 65 12.33 -11.36 -5.06
CA VAL A 65 11.95 -10.76 -3.77
C VAL A 65 12.80 -11.25 -2.60
N ARG A 66 13.36 -12.49 -2.67
CA ARG A 66 14.03 -13.10 -1.52
C ARG A 66 15.25 -12.33 -0.99
N TRP A 67 16.06 -11.78 -1.86
CA TRP A 67 17.31 -11.12 -1.42
C TRP A 67 17.05 -9.71 -0.86
N PRO A 68 16.32 -8.81 -1.54
CA PRO A 68 15.94 -7.53 -0.95
C PRO A 68 15.15 -7.69 0.35
N ALA A 69 14.20 -8.64 0.38
CA ALA A 69 13.39 -8.90 1.55
C ALA A 69 14.20 -9.46 2.74
N LYS A 70 15.15 -10.37 2.50
CA LYS A 70 16.01 -10.89 3.56
C LYS A 70 16.86 -9.76 4.16
N ARG A 71 17.48 -8.96 3.32
CA ARG A 71 18.32 -7.84 3.75
C ARG A 71 17.49 -6.80 4.51
N LYS A 72 16.28 -6.48 4.01
CA LYS A 72 15.40 -5.53 4.71
C LYS A 72 15.04 -6.06 6.10
N ARG A 73 14.64 -7.32 6.23
CA ARG A 73 14.35 -7.93 7.55
C ARG A 73 15.52 -7.86 8.54
N GLU A 74 16.75 -8.06 8.06
CA GLU A 74 17.95 -7.95 8.89
C GLU A 74 18.13 -6.51 9.39
N LEU A 75 17.99 -5.51 8.50
CA LEU A 75 18.06 -4.10 8.86
C LEU A 75 16.92 -3.67 9.78
N ASP A 76 15.70 -4.13 9.51
CA ASP A 76 14.53 -3.84 10.36
C ASP A 76 14.70 -4.36 11.79
N ARG A 77 15.36 -5.53 11.96
CA ARG A 77 15.73 -6.05 13.26
C ARG A 77 16.76 -5.16 13.96
N LEU A 78 17.82 -4.80 13.24
CA LEU A 78 18.86 -3.92 13.80
C LEU A 78 18.30 -2.58 14.25
N VAL A 79 17.48 -1.93 13.40
CA VAL A 79 16.81 -0.67 13.76
C VAL A 79 15.90 -0.85 14.96
N ARG A 80 15.15 -1.95 15.04
CA ARG A 80 14.30 -2.25 16.19
C ARG A 80 15.11 -2.45 17.46
N ASP A 81 16.15 -3.28 17.41
CA ASP A 81 16.99 -3.58 18.56
C ASP A 81 17.69 -2.31 19.08
N GLN A 82 18.15 -1.43 18.18
CA GLN A 82 18.70 -0.12 18.54
C GLN A 82 17.66 0.80 19.20
N LEU A 83 16.41 0.83 18.67
CA LEU A 83 15.33 1.60 19.22
C LEU A 83 14.89 1.09 20.61
N GLU A 84 14.87 -0.22 20.82
CA GLU A 84 14.56 -0.83 22.12
C GLU A 84 15.68 -0.56 23.15
N ALA A 85 16.93 -0.63 22.72
CA ALA A 85 18.08 -0.32 23.59
C ALA A 85 18.15 1.16 23.98
N SER A 86 17.67 2.06 23.15
CA SER A 86 17.68 3.53 23.37
C SER A 86 16.48 4.02 24.19
N ARG A 87 15.49 3.17 24.51
CA ARG A 87 14.33 3.56 25.33
C ARG A 87 14.70 3.57 26.81
N PRO A 88 14.58 4.69 27.54
CA PRO A 88 14.72 4.69 28.98
C PRO A 88 13.49 4.04 29.62
N GLY A 89 13.65 2.80 30.09
CA GLY A 89 12.66 2.09 30.90
C GLY A 89 11.57 1.32 30.14
N PRO A 90 10.74 0.54 30.86
CA PRO A 90 9.63 -0.19 30.25
C PRO A 90 8.68 0.82 29.60
N ALA A 91 8.30 0.56 28.34
CA ALA A 91 7.36 1.41 27.61
C ALA A 91 6.07 1.59 28.42
N THR A 92 5.93 2.73 29.08
CA THR A 92 4.83 3.06 30.01
C THR A 92 3.51 3.38 29.30
N THR A 93 3.43 3.10 28.01
CA THR A 93 2.17 3.09 27.25
C THR A 93 1.71 1.66 27.00
N ALA A 94 1.68 0.82 28.06
CA ALA A 94 0.81 -0.35 28.02
C ALA A 94 -0.61 0.16 27.70
N LEU A 95 -1.31 -0.53 26.81
CA LEU A 95 -2.70 -0.22 26.49
C LEU A 95 -3.48 -0.10 27.79
N THR A 96 -3.77 1.11 28.24
CA THR A 96 -4.70 1.41 29.34
C THR A 96 -6.13 1.39 28.82
N THR A 97 -6.31 1.28 27.51
CA THR A 97 -7.62 1.27 26.86
C THR A 97 -8.33 -0.04 27.14
N THR A 98 -9.48 0.05 27.79
CA THR A 98 -10.44 -1.04 27.89
C THR A 98 -11.27 -1.01 26.60
N PHE A 99 -11.05 -1.98 25.72
CA PHE A 99 -11.87 -2.11 24.52
C PHE A 99 -13.29 -2.52 24.87
N ALA A 100 -14.26 -1.83 24.30
CA ALA A 100 -15.68 -2.07 24.59
C ALA A 100 -16.19 -3.34 23.90
N SER A 101 -15.56 -3.77 22.80
CA SER A 101 -16.01 -4.93 22.04
C SER A 101 -14.92 -6.01 21.86
N PRO A 102 -15.35 -7.28 21.74
CA PRO A 102 -14.42 -8.37 21.39
C PRO A 102 -13.71 -8.17 20.05
N LEU A 103 -14.38 -7.53 19.07
CA LEU A 103 -13.81 -7.22 17.76
C LEU A 103 -12.61 -6.28 17.91
N GLU A 104 -12.78 -5.17 18.63
CA GLU A 104 -11.69 -4.20 18.86
C GLU A 104 -10.49 -4.88 19.51
N GLN A 105 -10.73 -5.59 20.62
CA GLN A 105 -9.66 -6.29 21.33
C GLN A 105 -8.92 -7.29 20.41
N ALA A 106 -9.65 -8.05 19.61
CA ALA A 106 -9.07 -9.01 18.70
C ALA A 106 -8.25 -8.33 17.59
N MET A 107 -8.76 -7.22 17.04
CA MET A 107 -8.10 -6.48 15.97
C MET A 107 -6.80 -5.81 16.45
N PHE A 108 -6.80 -5.19 17.63
CA PHE A 108 -5.58 -4.59 18.17
C PHE A 108 -4.52 -5.63 18.53
N ARG A 109 -4.91 -6.76 19.16
CA ARG A 109 -4.00 -7.89 19.39
C ARG A 109 -3.42 -8.44 18.09
N LEU A 110 -4.25 -8.55 17.04
CA LEU A 110 -3.82 -9.00 15.72
C LEU A 110 -2.83 -8.00 15.11
N GLY A 111 -3.15 -6.71 15.14
CA GLY A 111 -2.29 -5.64 14.63
C GLY A 111 -0.91 -5.66 15.27
N GLU A 112 -0.81 -5.73 16.60
CA GLU A 112 0.46 -5.80 17.32
C GLU A 112 1.27 -7.06 16.96
N ARG A 113 0.62 -8.22 16.86
CA ARG A 113 1.29 -9.48 16.49
C ARG A 113 1.82 -9.48 15.07
N LEU A 114 1.10 -8.85 14.14
CA LEU A 114 1.47 -8.79 12.74
C LEU A 114 2.57 -7.76 12.45
N SER A 115 2.50 -6.61 13.12
CA SER A 115 3.42 -5.48 12.91
C SER A 115 4.69 -5.56 13.76
N HIS A 116 4.64 -6.25 14.89
CA HIS A 116 5.63 -6.17 15.98
C HIS A 116 5.78 -4.73 16.51
N LEU A 117 4.83 -3.85 16.27
CA LEU A 117 4.71 -2.51 16.81
C LEU A 117 3.63 -2.51 17.89
N LYS A 118 3.78 -1.63 18.88
CA LYS A 118 2.80 -1.51 19.96
C LYS A 118 1.68 -0.56 19.57
N ALA A 119 0.47 -0.91 19.91
CA ALA A 119 -0.62 0.04 19.91
C ALA A 119 -0.39 1.07 21.04
N THR A 120 -0.74 2.30 20.76
CA THR A 120 -0.53 3.41 21.70
C THR A 120 -1.82 4.17 21.90
N SER A 121 -2.13 4.52 23.14
CA SER A 121 -3.22 5.41 23.53
C SER A 121 -2.73 6.85 23.68
N GLY A 122 -3.65 7.79 23.81
CA GLY A 122 -3.32 9.21 23.98
C GLY A 122 -3.05 9.93 22.65
N ASN A 123 -3.58 9.44 21.55
CA ASN A 123 -3.42 10.10 20.25
C ASN A 123 -4.63 10.98 19.94
N ARG A 124 -4.41 12.06 19.22
CA ARG A 124 -5.41 12.80 18.48
C ARG A 124 -5.32 12.41 17.02
N VAL A 125 -6.46 12.10 16.40
CA VAL A 125 -6.55 11.71 14.99
C VAL A 125 -7.49 12.68 14.27
N ASP A 126 -6.98 13.39 13.28
CA ASP A 126 -7.78 14.24 12.40
C ASP A 126 -7.90 13.54 11.03
N VAL A 127 -9.13 13.30 10.56
CA VAL A 127 -9.40 12.72 9.24
C VAL A 127 -9.40 13.82 8.19
N LEU A 128 -8.60 13.68 7.15
CA LEU A 128 -8.43 14.63 6.06
C LEU A 128 -8.89 13.98 4.76
N VAL A 129 -9.96 14.53 4.18
CA VAL A 129 -10.65 13.91 3.02
C VAL A 129 -10.52 14.74 1.73
N ARG A 130 -9.99 15.95 1.83
CA ARG A 130 -9.76 16.86 0.70
C ARG A 130 -8.28 17.12 0.54
N GLY A 131 -7.81 17.15 -0.71
CA GLY A 131 -6.40 17.40 -0.98
C GLY A 131 -5.92 18.74 -0.45
N ASP A 132 -6.71 19.82 -0.64
CA ASP A 132 -6.33 21.15 -0.16
C ASP A 132 -6.20 21.23 1.36
N ASP A 133 -7.14 20.62 2.09
CA ASP A 133 -7.08 20.55 3.56
C ASP A 133 -5.90 19.70 4.02
N THR A 134 -5.64 18.59 3.33
CA THR A 134 -4.49 17.72 3.60
C THR A 134 -3.16 18.46 3.40
N TYR A 135 -3.00 19.14 2.27
CA TYR A 135 -1.78 19.90 2.02
C TYR A 135 -1.64 21.14 2.91
N ALA A 136 -2.75 21.80 3.27
CA ALA A 136 -2.71 22.89 4.25
C ALA A 136 -2.23 22.40 5.62
N ALA A 137 -2.80 21.30 6.13
CA ALA A 137 -2.39 20.70 7.40
C ALA A 137 -0.93 20.22 7.37
N LEU A 138 -0.53 19.56 6.27
CA LEU A 138 0.84 19.11 6.05
C LEU A 138 1.83 20.28 6.00
N GLY A 139 1.48 21.32 5.25
CA GLY A 139 2.29 22.52 5.14
C GLY A 139 2.48 23.22 6.48
N ALA A 140 1.40 23.40 7.23
CA ALA A 140 1.46 24.01 8.57
C ALA A 140 2.35 23.19 9.53
N ALA A 141 2.29 21.85 9.47
CA ALA A 141 3.15 21.01 10.30
C ALA A 141 4.64 21.15 9.90
N ILE A 142 4.97 21.15 8.60
CA ILE A 142 6.35 21.34 8.12
C ILE A 142 6.88 22.73 8.49
N ASP A 143 6.04 23.76 8.38
CA ASP A 143 6.43 25.13 8.73
C ASP A 143 6.68 25.30 10.23
N ALA A 144 5.95 24.54 11.07
CA ALA A 144 6.12 24.54 12.53
C ALA A 144 7.27 23.63 13.02
N ALA A 145 7.88 22.84 12.14
CA ALA A 145 8.97 21.92 12.49
C ALA A 145 10.15 22.64 13.14
N ARG A 146 10.66 22.08 14.22
CA ARG A 146 11.79 22.62 15.01
C ARG A 146 13.02 21.72 15.01
N HIS A 147 12.83 20.42 14.91
CA HIS A 147 13.92 19.44 15.00
C HIS A 147 14.09 18.67 13.70
N HIS A 148 13.05 17.99 13.21
CA HIS A 148 13.17 17.21 11.98
C HIS A 148 11.85 17.06 11.22
N VAL A 149 11.99 16.84 9.89
CA VAL A 149 10.93 16.41 8.98
C VAL A 149 11.42 15.19 8.22
N HIS A 150 10.72 14.07 8.38
CA HIS A 150 10.97 12.85 7.65
C HIS A 150 9.77 12.56 6.74
N ALA A 151 10.00 12.58 5.43
CA ALA A 151 8.95 12.42 4.43
C ALA A 151 9.23 11.22 3.51
N GLN A 152 8.20 10.44 3.22
CA GLN A 152 8.26 9.27 2.36
C GLN A 152 7.05 9.23 1.45
N TYR A 153 7.27 9.16 0.13
CA TYR A 153 6.20 9.12 -0.86
C TYR A 153 6.48 8.14 -1.98
N TYR A 154 5.40 7.47 -2.43
CA TYR A 154 5.40 6.69 -3.66
C TYR A 154 5.53 7.59 -4.89
N LEU A 155 4.73 8.67 -4.94
CA LEU A 155 4.64 9.56 -6.08
C LEU A 155 4.71 11.04 -5.64
N ILE A 156 5.65 11.76 -6.24
CA ILE A 156 5.71 13.21 -6.24
C ILE A 156 5.73 13.65 -7.70
N ARG A 157 4.82 14.53 -8.08
CA ARG A 157 4.75 15.07 -9.44
C ARG A 157 5.68 16.29 -9.61
N ASN A 158 6.13 16.51 -10.83
CA ASN A 158 6.81 17.73 -11.20
C ASN A 158 5.79 18.77 -11.69
N ASP A 159 4.94 19.24 -10.79
CA ASP A 159 3.86 20.19 -10.99
C ASP A 159 3.86 21.26 -9.88
N ALA A 160 2.82 22.10 -9.81
CA ALA A 160 2.74 23.17 -8.83
C ALA A 160 2.73 22.63 -7.38
N THR A 161 1.98 21.58 -7.10
CA THR A 161 1.92 20.95 -5.77
C THR A 161 3.24 20.28 -5.39
N GLY A 162 3.90 19.59 -6.35
CA GLY A 162 5.23 19.01 -6.12
C GLY A 162 6.30 20.07 -5.87
N GLY A 163 6.23 21.20 -6.59
CA GLY A 163 7.08 22.36 -6.36
C GLY A 163 6.85 22.98 -4.97
N TRP A 164 5.58 23.19 -4.61
CA TRP A 164 5.18 23.67 -3.29
C TRP A 164 5.71 22.79 -2.15
N PHE A 165 5.59 21.49 -2.28
CA PHE A 165 6.09 20.53 -1.27
C PHE A 165 7.61 20.59 -1.13
N ARG A 166 8.33 20.59 -2.25
CA ARG A 166 9.79 20.72 -2.29
C ARG A 166 10.24 22.02 -1.57
N ASP A 167 9.60 23.14 -1.91
CA ASP A 167 10.01 24.46 -1.41
C ASP A 167 9.79 24.58 0.11
N ARG A 168 8.76 23.92 0.67
CA ARG A 168 8.58 23.83 2.13
C ARG A 168 9.64 22.98 2.82
N LEU A 169 10.05 21.85 2.21
CA LEU A 169 11.17 21.07 2.74
C LEU A 169 12.48 21.84 2.70
N VAL A 170 12.72 22.61 1.64
CA VAL A 170 13.87 23.53 1.53
C VAL A 170 13.82 24.56 2.63
N ALA A 171 12.71 25.26 2.80
CA ALA A 171 12.56 26.28 3.83
C ALA A 171 12.73 25.71 5.26
N ALA A 172 12.26 24.50 5.52
CA ALA A 172 12.51 23.82 6.79
C ALA A 172 14.01 23.57 7.03
N ALA A 173 14.73 23.05 6.01
CA ALA A 173 16.16 22.81 6.09
C ALA A 173 16.97 24.11 6.28
N GLU A 174 16.58 25.20 5.60
CA GLU A 174 17.20 26.53 5.76
C GLU A 174 17.01 27.12 7.17
N ARG A 175 15.96 26.71 7.90
CA ARG A 175 15.77 27.01 9.33
C ARG A 175 16.62 26.15 10.27
N GLY A 176 17.41 25.21 9.75
CA GLY A 176 18.22 24.28 10.54
C GLY A 176 17.51 22.97 10.92
N VAL A 177 16.31 22.73 10.40
CA VAL A 177 15.57 21.47 10.62
C VAL A 177 16.23 20.34 9.82
N VAL A 178 16.41 19.16 10.45
CA VAL A 178 16.94 17.98 9.75
C VAL A 178 15.87 17.40 8.84
N VAL A 179 16.05 17.48 7.53
CA VAL A 179 15.07 17.01 6.55
C VAL A 179 15.59 15.78 5.81
N ARG A 180 14.78 14.69 5.81
CA ARG A 180 15.01 13.49 5.00
C ARG A 180 13.81 13.24 4.10
N LEU A 181 14.07 13.02 2.81
CA LEU A 181 13.05 12.69 1.81
C LEU A 181 13.36 11.34 1.17
N LEU A 182 12.51 10.35 1.40
CA LEU A 182 12.56 9.04 0.76
C LEU A 182 11.51 8.96 -0.34
N MET A 183 11.92 8.64 -1.55
CA MET A 183 11.05 8.54 -2.72
C MET A 183 11.08 7.13 -3.30
N ASP A 184 9.95 6.61 -3.79
CA ASP A 184 9.97 5.38 -4.58
C ASP A 184 10.70 5.62 -5.90
N GLY A 185 11.65 4.75 -6.23
CA GLY A 185 12.53 4.94 -7.39
C GLY A 185 11.82 4.85 -8.73
N PHE A 186 10.61 4.26 -8.80
CA PHE A 186 9.79 4.22 -10.01
C PHE A 186 8.74 5.32 -10.02
N GLY A 187 7.98 5.46 -8.95
CA GLY A 187 6.92 6.47 -8.86
C GLY A 187 7.43 7.89 -9.03
N CYS A 188 8.63 8.17 -8.51
CA CYS A 188 9.28 9.48 -8.63
C CYS A 188 10.36 9.55 -9.72
N PHE A 189 10.43 8.57 -10.62
CA PHE A 189 11.45 8.51 -11.67
C PHE A 189 11.50 9.76 -12.57
N ALA A 190 10.33 10.36 -12.83
CA ALA A 190 10.22 11.58 -13.65
C ALA A 190 10.79 12.84 -12.97
N LEU A 191 11.09 12.80 -11.66
CA LEU A 191 11.72 13.93 -10.97
C LEU A 191 13.20 14.00 -11.32
N GLY A 192 13.51 14.89 -12.27
CA GLY A 192 14.87 15.10 -12.73
C GLY A 192 15.78 15.82 -11.73
N ARG A 193 17.07 15.94 -12.09
CA ARG A 193 18.07 16.64 -11.26
C ARG A 193 17.69 18.07 -10.91
N ARG A 194 17.03 18.80 -11.83
CA ARG A 194 16.59 20.19 -11.60
C ARG A 194 15.61 20.30 -10.43
N TRP A 195 14.68 19.34 -10.29
CA TRP A 195 13.73 19.32 -9.19
C TRP A 195 14.41 19.00 -7.84
N LYS A 196 15.40 18.10 -7.83
CA LYS A 196 16.14 17.69 -6.62
C LYS A 196 17.21 18.68 -6.20
N HIS A 197 17.73 19.53 -7.10
CA HIS A 197 18.84 20.43 -6.85
C HIS A 197 18.62 21.42 -5.69
N PRO A 198 17.46 22.12 -5.55
CA PRO A 198 17.21 23.00 -4.41
C PRO A 198 17.26 22.27 -3.06
N LEU A 199 16.72 21.01 -3.00
CA LEU A 199 16.78 20.18 -1.81
C LEU A 199 18.22 19.91 -1.37
N HIS A 200 19.08 19.47 -2.31
CA HIS A 200 20.49 19.18 -2.01
C HIS A 200 21.25 20.44 -1.57
N ARG A 201 20.99 21.58 -2.21
CA ARG A 201 21.60 22.88 -1.81
C ARG A 201 21.24 23.30 -0.39
N ALA A 202 20.01 23.04 0.04
CA ALA A 202 19.56 23.35 1.38
C ALA A 202 19.98 22.31 2.43
N GLY A 203 20.70 21.24 2.03
CA GLY A 203 21.13 20.19 2.95
C GLY A 203 20.10 19.09 3.22
N VAL A 204 18.99 19.05 2.47
CA VAL A 204 18.01 17.98 2.57
C VAL A 204 18.64 16.66 2.10
N ARG A 205 18.55 15.62 2.93
CA ARG A 205 18.98 14.27 2.56
C ARG A 205 17.88 13.59 1.73
N VAL A 206 18.22 13.26 0.48
CA VAL A 206 17.28 12.67 -0.49
C VAL A 206 17.74 11.27 -0.86
N ALA A 207 16.85 10.28 -0.77
CA ALA A 207 17.13 8.91 -1.16
C ALA A 207 16.01 8.32 -2.02
N ASP A 208 16.38 7.41 -2.93
CA ASP A 208 15.45 6.63 -3.74
C ASP A 208 15.34 5.21 -3.18
N PHE A 209 14.12 4.77 -2.86
CA PHE A 209 13.83 3.39 -2.48
C PHE A 209 13.76 2.53 -3.75
N LEU A 210 14.62 1.51 -3.86
CA LEU A 210 14.76 0.66 -5.05
C LEU A 210 14.92 1.49 -6.34
N PRO A 211 16.04 2.21 -6.51
CA PRO A 211 16.24 3.12 -7.63
C PRO A 211 16.24 2.38 -8.98
N MET A 212 15.63 2.99 -10.02
CA MET A 212 15.49 2.41 -11.36
C MET A 212 16.82 2.06 -12.05
N ARG A 213 17.91 2.77 -11.74
CA ARG A 213 19.26 2.47 -12.26
C ARG A 213 19.78 1.08 -11.88
N THR A 214 19.20 0.47 -10.85
CA THR A 214 19.49 -0.91 -10.41
C THR A 214 18.39 -1.90 -10.79
N ALA A 215 17.43 -1.53 -11.63
CA ALA A 215 16.27 -2.34 -11.99
C ALA A 215 16.66 -3.69 -12.65
N LEU A 216 17.78 -3.75 -13.36
CA LEU A 216 18.30 -5.01 -13.91
C LEU A 216 18.71 -6.03 -12.82
N LEU A 217 19.10 -5.54 -11.65
CA LEU A 217 19.57 -6.34 -10.51
C LEU A 217 18.48 -6.54 -9.44
N GLN A 218 17.37 -5.81 -9.52
CA GLN A 218 16.30 -5.78 -8.51
C GLN A 218 14.95 -6.10 -9.14
N PRO A 219 14.00 -6.65 -8.34
CA PRO A 219 12.65 -6.91 -8.85
C PRO A 219 11.94 -5.60 -9.17
N VAL A 220 11.64 -5.40 -10.44
CA VAL A 220 10.93 -4.21 -10.93
C VAL A 220 9.51 -4.09 -10.32
N ASN A 221 8.97 -5.19 -9.80
CA ASN A 221 7.60 -5.27 -9.29
C ASN A 221 7.44 -4.78 -7.84
N LEU A 222 8.53 -4.65 -7.06
CA LEU A 222 8.46 -4.18 -5.69
C LEU A 222 8.43 -2.66 -5.66
N ARG A 223 7.49 -2.09 -4.89
CA ARG A 223 7.32 -0.64 -4.76
C ARG A 223 7.11 -0.24 -3.32
N ASN A 224 7.64 0.91 -2.97
CA ASN A 224 7.30 1.54 -1.70
C ASN A 224 6.07 2.44 -1.91
N HIS A 225 4.91 1.92 -1.54
CA HIS A 225 3.64 2.63 -1.73
C HIS A 225 3.18 3.38 -0.48
N ARG A 226 3.98 3.41 0.58
CA ARG A 226 3.73 4.17 1.81
C ARG A 226 3.75 5.67 1.54
N LYS A 227 2.90 6.41 2.24
CA LYS A 227 2.87 7.86 2.31
C LYS A 227 2.97 8.19 3.78
N ILE A 228 4.13 8.70 4.19
CA ILE A 228 4.43 8.99 5.59
C ILE A 228 5.12 10.35 5.64
N VAL A 229 4.63 11.24 6.49
CA VAL A 229 5.40 12.41 6.91
C VAL A 229 5.39 12.43 8.43
N VAL A 230 6.55 12.57 9.05
CA VAL A 230 6.68 12.74 10.49
C VAL A 230 7.43 14.02 10.79
N VAL A 231 6.87 14.81 11.69
CA VAL A 231 7.43 16.08 12.14
C VAL A 231 7.72 15.99 13.64
N ASP A 232 8.97 16.25 13.99
CA ASP A 232 9.47 16.29 15.38
C ASP A 232 9.12 15.04 16.21
N GLY A 233 8.86 13.90 15.55
CA GLY A 233 8.47 12.64 16.20
C GLY A 233 7.12 12.64 16.92
N THR A 234 6.35 13.72 16.83
CA THR A 234 5.10 13.94 17.58
C THR A 234 3.87 14.14 16.71
N VAL A 235 4.05 14.58 15.47
CA VAL A 235 2.98 14.75 14.46
C VAL A 235 3.31 13.88 13.27
N ALA A 236 2.36 13.08 12.82
CA ALA A 236 2.54 12.24 11.65
C ALA A 236 1.33 12.26 10.72
N PHE A 237 1.58 12.00 9.44
CA PHE A 237 0.58 11.90 8.39
C PHE A 237 0.74 10.57 7.67
N THR A 238 -0.38 9.90 7.38
CA THR A 238 -0.42 8.71 6.52
C THR A 238 -1.79 8.53 5.88
N GLY A 239 -1.87 7.77 4.77
CA GLY A 239 -3.11 7.55 4.04
C GLY A 239 -2.89 7.37 2.54
N GLY A 240 -3.87 7.77 1.72
CA GLY A 240 -3.86 7.52 0.29
C GLY A 240 -3.25 8.64 -0.57
N PHE A 241 -3.22 9.90 -0.10
CA PHE A 241 -2.73 11.04 -0.88
C PHE A 241 -1.24 10.94 -1.21
N ASN A 242 -0.89 11.06 -2.48
CA ASN A 242 0.47 11.38 -2.94
C ASN A 242 0.65 12.91 -3.06
N VAL A 243 1.73 13.38 -3.68
CA VAL A 243 2.00 14.80 -3.88
C VAL A 243 1.88 15.15 -5.37
N GLY A 244 0.85 15.92 -5.72
CA GLY A 244 0.57 16.34 -7.10
C GLY A 244 -0.73 17.13 -7.24
N ASP A 245 -0.86 17.89 -8.32
CA ASP A 245 -2.03 18.73 -8.58
C ASP A 245 -3.32 17.93 -8.71
N GLU A 246 -3.22 16.69 -9.22
CA GLU A 246 -4.35 15.77 -9.37
C GLU A 246 -5.06 15.46 -8.03
N TYR A 247 -4.33 15.53 -6.92
CA TYR A 247 -4.88 15.24 -5.59
C TYR A 247 -5.56 16.45 -4.92
N ARG A 248 -5.48 17.65 -5.51
CA ARG A 248 -6.09 18.87 -4.93
C ARG A 248 -7.60 18.99 -5.12
N GLY A 249 -8.21 18.12 -5.88
CA GLY A 249 -9.67 18.09 -5.92
C GLY A 249 -10.30 17.83 -7.27
N SER A 250 -9.84 18.43 -8.36
CA SER A 250 -10.39 18.15 -9.69
C SER A 250 -9.30 18.04 -10.74
N MET A 251 -9.42 16.99 -11.56
CA MET A 251 -8.54 16.75 -12.68
C MET A 251 -9.33 16.90 -13.98
N PRO A 252 -8.89 17.72 -14.94
CA PRO A 252 -9.57 17.85 -16.23
C PRO A 252 -9.77 16.48 -16.91
N GLY A 253 -11.00 16.16 -17.32
CA GLY A 253 -11.36 14.91 -17.96
C GLY A 253 -11.55 13.70 -17.02
N VAL A 254 -11.18 13.80 -15.75
CA VAL A 254 -11.30 12.71 -14.75
C VAL A 254 -12.35 13.06 -13.69
N GLY A 255 -12.52 14.33 -13.37
CA GLY A 255 -13.43 14.82 -12.33
C GLY A 255 -12.75 14.94 -10.96
N THR A 256 -13.53 14.77 -9.91
CA THR A 256 -13.08 14.95 -8.53
C THR A 256 -12.14 13.81 -8.12
N TRP A 257 -11.01 14.16 -7.49
CA TRP A 257 -10.15 13.17 -6.82
C TRP A 257 -10.50 13.13 -5.33
N ARG A 258 -10.94 11.97 -4.88
CA ARG A 258 -11.35 11.73 -3.50
C ARG A 258 -10.42 10.72 -2.85
N ASP A 259 -9.77 11.10 -1.77
CA ASP A 259 -8.89 10.21 -1.00
C ASP A 259 -9.01 10.50 0.50
N VAL A 260 -8.38 9.68 1.34
CA VAL A 260 -8.37 9.85 2.80
C VAL A 260 -6.95 9.81 3.32
N HIS A 261 -6.62 10.77 4.18
CA HIS A 261 -5.42 10.83 4.98
C HIS A 261 -5.78 10.99 6.46
N VAL A 262 -4.88 10.62 7.35
CA VAL A 262 -5.00 10.91 8.77
C VAL A 262 -3.78 11.70 9.22
N ARG A 263 -4.02 12.73 10.02
CA ARG A 263 -3.03 13.41 10.82
C ARG A 263 -3.12 12.86 12.22
N ILE A 264 -2.02 12.39 12.76
CA ILE A 264 -1.91 11.74 14.08
C ILE A 264 -0.96 12.58 14.94
N GLU A 265 -1.44 13.08 16.05
CA GLU A 265 -0.62 13.70 17.07
C GLU A 265 -0.56 12.81 18.31
N GLY A 266 0.65 12.53 18.80
CA GLY A 266 0.84 11.71 19.98
C GLY A 266 1.78 10.53 19.78
N PRO A 267 1.71 9.52 20.66
CA PRO A 267 2.67 8.41 20.68
C PRO A 267 2.75 7.58 19.39
N ALA A 268 1.66 7.45 18.63
CA ALA A 268 1.64 6.69 17.37
C ALA A 268 2.48 7.34 16.28
N ALA A 269 2.78 8.64 16.34
CA ALA A 269 3.70 9.30 15.42
C ALA A 269 5.09 8.66 15.46
N ALA A 270 5.55 8.24 16.65
CA ALA A 270 6.81 7.54 16.83
C ALA A 270 6.82 6.15 16.15
N GLU A 271 5.68 5.46 16.05
CA GLU A 271 5.62 4.18 15.36
C GLU A 271 5.69 4.38 13.82
N LEU A 272 5.08 5.45 13.27
CA LEU A 272 5.29 5.85 11.87
C LEU A 272 6.74 6.28 11.60
N GLN A 273 7.36 6.99 12.52
CA GLN A 273 8.79 7.34 12.49
C GLN A 273 9.67 6.08 12.40
N ARG A 274 9.34 5.03 13.17
CA ARG A 274 10.05 3.75 13.13
C ARG A 274 9.95 3.10 11.75
N VAL A 275 8.75 3.08 11.15
CA VAL A 275 8.53 2.56 9.79
C VAL A 275 9.37 3.34 8.77
N PHE A 276 9.40 4.67 8.88
CA PHE A 276 10.25 5.51 8.04
C PHE A 276 11.73 5.13 8.15
N PHE A 277 12.25 4.98 9.36
CA PHE A 277 13.66 4.65 9.57
C PHE A 277 14.04 3.26 9.05
N GLN A 278 13.17 2.28 9.16
CA GLN A 278 13.38 0.97 8.57
C GLN A 278 13.53 1.05 7.05
N ASP A 279 12.71 1.86 6.39
CA ASP A 279 12.78 2.06 4.96
C ASP A 279 13.98 2.93 4.55
N TRP A 280 14.31 3.95 5.35
CA TRP A 280 15.49 4.80 5.14
C TRP A 280 16.78 4.01 5.26
N ALA A 281 16.96 3.23 6.32
CA ALA A 281 18.13 2.38 6.53
C ALA A 281 18.31 1.36 5.39
N PHE A 282 17.19 0.79 4.90
CA PHE A 282 17.23 -0.11 3.75
C PHE A 282 17.71 0.60 2.48
N ALA A 283 17.25 1.82 2.22
CA ALA A 283 17.59 2.58 1.01
C ALA A 283 19.03 3.12 1.04
N THR A 284 19.48 3.64 2.18
CA THR A 284 20.73 4.41 2.30
C THR A 284 21.89 3.64 2.92
N LYS A 285 21.59 2.66 3.81
CA LYS A 285 22.54 2.01 4.72
C LYS A 285 23.17 2.99 5.74
N GLU A 286 22.59 4.15 5.90
CA GLU A 286 23.04 5.15 6.85
C GLU A 286 22.78 4.66 8.28
N PRO A 287 23.79 4.63 9.16
CA PRO A 287 23.54 4.43 10.58
C PRO A 287 22.79 5.65 11.12
N ILE A 288 21.72 5.40 11.83
CA ILE A 288 20.91 6.46 12.46
C ILE A 288 20.99 6.22 13.95
N ASP A 289 21.29 7.26 14.74
CA ASP A 289 21.02 7.21 16.16
C ASP A 289 19.52 7.46 16.41
N PRO A 290 18.77 6.43 16.78
CA PRO A 290 17.34 6.60 16.95
C PRO A 290 16.98 7.54 18.12
N ALA A 291 17.81 7.60 19.16
CA ALA A 291 17.55 8.41 20.36
C ALA A 291 17.38 9.90 20.03
N GLU A 292 18.05 10.38 18.99
CA GLU A 292 17.98 11.77 18.52
C GLU A 292 16.57 12.16 18.01
N TYR A 293 15.82 11.19 17.45
CA TYR A 293 14.58 11.48 16.72
C TYR A 293 13.30 10.98 17.41
N PHE A 294 13.43 10.36 18.56
CA PHE A 294 12.28 9.86 19.33
C PHE A 294 12.14 10.62 20.64
N PRO A 295 11.04 11.35 20.84
CA PRO A 295 10.83 12.01 22.12
C PRO A 295 10.77 10.98 23.25
N PRO A 296 11.49 11.20 24.38
CA PRO A 296 11.59 10.21 25.45
C PRO A 296 10.24 9.94 26.13
N ASN A 297 9.35 10.91 26.15
CA ASN A 297 8.02 10.81 26.73
C ASN A 297 7.02 11.52 25.80
N PRO A 298 6.43 10.82 24.84
CA PRO A 298 5.44 11.43 23.94
C PRO A 298 4.22 11.88 24.77
N THR A 299 3.92 13.16 24.72
CA THR A 299 2.78 13.76 25.45
C THR A 299 1.48 13.30 24.81
N PRO A 300 0.50 12.79 25.60
CA PRO A 300 -0.84 12.53 25.11
C PRO A 300 -1.48 13.80 24.49
N ARG A 301 -2.21 13.64 23.39
CA ARG A 301 -2.86 14.72 22.63
C ARG A 301 -4.36 14.53 22.48
N GLY A 302 -4.87 13.35 22.82
CA GLY A 302 -6.27 12.96 22.72
C GLY A 302 -6.49 11.58 23.33
N ASP A 303 -7.62 10.95 23.00
CA ASP A 303 -8.02 9.69 23.62
C ASP A 303 -7.95 8.49 22.65
N ALA A 304 -7.63 8.74 21.37
CA ALA A 304 -7.57 7.69 20.38
C ALA A 304 -6.46 6.66 20.67
N THR A 305 -6.80 5.39 20.51
CA THR A 305 -5.83 4.28 20.48
C THR A 305 -5.52 3.95 19.02
N VAL A 306 -4.23 3.94 18.69
CA VAL A 306 -3.76 3.73 17.32
C VAL A 306 -2.70 2.64 17.28
N ALA A 307 -2.85 1.68 16.37
CA ALA A 307 -1.80 0.73 16.00
C ALA A 307 -1.36 0.96 14.56
N ILE A 308 -0.06 1.15 14.36
CA ILE A 308 0.53 1.27 13.02
C ILE A 308 0.89 -0.12 12.52
N VAL A 309 0.38 -0.49 11.35
CA VAL A 309 0.59 -1.81 10.76
C VAL A 309 1.24 -1.68 9.39
N PRO A 310 2.57 -1.77 9.31
CA PRO A 310 3.26 -1.91 8.04
C PRO A 310 3.08 -3.32 7.47
N SER A 311 3.02 -3.40 6.15
CA SER A 311 3.04 -4.65 5.39
C SER A 311 4.04 -4.53 4.25
N GLY A 312 4.56 -5.66 3.79
CA GLY A 312 5.49 -5.67 2.68
C GLY A 312 5.93 -7.07 2.27
N PRO A 313 6.58 -7.19 1.11
CA PRO A 313 7.09 -8.46 0.60
C PRO A 313 8.26 -9.01 1.44
N ASP A 314 8.79 -8.23 2.37
CA ASP A 314 9.81 -8.60 3.33
C ASP A 314 9.26 -9.46 4.49
N THR A 315 7.96 -9.42 4.74
CA THR A 315 7.28 -10.26 5.73
C THR A 315 6.47 -11.36 5.04
N ARG A 316 6.27 -12.49 5.72
CA ARG A 316 5.40 -13.57 5.25
C ARG A 316 3.97 -13.44 5.76
N THR A 317 3.71 -12.41 6.55
CA THR A 317 2.46 -12.29 7.30
C THR A 317 1.33 -11.69 6.49
N GLU A 318 1.63 -11.00 5.37
CA GLU A 318 0.61 -10.22 4.63
C GLU A 318 -0.30 -9.44 5.61
N ALA A 319 0.33 -8.60 6.47
CA ALA A 319 -0.29 -8.08 7.68
C ALA A 319 -1.61 -7.33 7.42
N ILE A 320 -1.61 -6.43 6.43
CA ILE A 320 -2.81 -5.63 6.09
C ILE A 320 -3.93 -6.51 5.52
N HIS A 321 -3.59 -7.52 4.69
CA HIS A 321 -4.56 -8.49 4.21
C HIS A 321 -5.27 -9.21 5.37
N ARG A 322 -4.51 -9.66 6.37
CA ARG A 322 -5.07 -10.32 7.57
C ARG A 322 -5.89 -9.40 8.44
N LEU A 323 -5.51 -8.10 8.51
CA LEU A 323 -6.35 -7.11 9.19
C LEU A 323 -7.70 -6.93 8.49
N PHE A 324 -7.71 -6.80 7.17
CA PHE A 324 -8.96 -6.71 6.41
C PHE A 324 -9.81 -7.96 6.59
N PHE A 325 -9.19 -9.14 6.47
CA PHE A 325 -9.87 -10.41 6.72
C PHE A 325 -10.47 -10.47 8.13
N GLY A 326 -9.68 -10.13 9.14
CA GLY A 326 -10.13 -10.16 10.55
C GLY A 326 -11.27 -9.18 10.82
N ALA A 327 -11.21 -7.96 10.26
CA ALA A 327 -12.28 -6.97 10.41
C ALA A 327 -13.59 -7.43 9.75
N ILE A 328 -13.53 -7.99 8.54
CA ILE A 328 -14.72 -8.49 7.81
C ILE A 328 -15.34 -9.69 8.52
N VAL A 329 -14.54 -10.68 8.91
CA VAL A 329 -15.04 -11.89 9.57
C VAL A 329 -15.55 -11.60 10.98
N GLY A 330 -14.91 -10.67 11.69
CA GLY A 330 -15.28 -10.32 13.06
C GLY A 330 -16.48 -9.37 13.18
N ALA A 331 -16.82 -8.67 12.11
CA ALA A 331 -17.95 -7.75 12.11
C ALA A 331 -19.28 -8.46 12.38
N GLN A 332 -20.17 -7.78 13.13
CA GLN A 332 -21.48 -8.29 13.52
C GLN A 332 -22.65 -7.49 12.91
N ARG A 333 -22.42 -6.25 12.48
CA ARG A 333 -23.48 -5.36 11.97
C ARG A 333 -23.19 -4.84 10.58
N GLU A 334 -22.05 -4.21 10.39
CA GLU A 334 -21.73 -3.52 9.13
C GLU A 334 -20.22 -3.49 8.83
N VAL A 335 -19.90 -3.52 7.54
CA VAL A 335 -18.55 -3.21 7.04
C VAL A 335 -18.66 -2.26 5.86
N ALA A 336 -18.07 -1.09 5.97
CA ALA A 336 -17.97 -0.07 4.93
C ALA A 336 -16.55 -0.04 4.36
N ILE A 337 -16.40 -0.28 3.06
CA ILE A 337 -15.09 -0.35 2.41
C ILE A 337 -15.06 0.61 1.22
N THR A 338 -14.03 1.48 1.18
CA THR A 338 -13.71 2.27 -0.02
C THR A 338 -12.33 1.88 -0.52
N THR A 339 -12.21 1.53 -1.79
CA THR A 339 -10.92 1.21 -2.43
C THR A 339 -10.93 1.54 -3.92
N PRO A 340 -9.85 2.12 -4.49
CA PRO A 340 -9.78 2.43 -5.92
C PRO A 340 -9.56 1.21 -6.79
N TYR A 341 -8.87 0.20 -6.26
CA TYR A 341 -8.54 -1.02 -6.98
C TYR A 341 -9.02 -2.20 -6.14
N PHE A 342 -9.94 -2.95 -6.74
CA PHE A 342 -10.61 -4.08 -6.11
C PHE A 342 -10.30 -5.36 -6.89
N VAL A 343 -9.23 -6.04 -6.50
CA VAL A 343 -8.85 -7.36 -7.01
C VAL A 343 -8.55 -8.25 -5.81
N PRO A 344 -9.60 -8.61 -5.05
CA PRO A 344 -9.47 -9.29 -3.78
C PRO A 344 -8.88 -10.70 -3.95
N THR A 345 -8.29 -11.20 -2.87
CA THR A 345 -7.93 -12.61 -2.76
C THR A 345 -9.18 -13.46 -2.57
N GLU A 346 -9.10 -14.74 -2.88
CA GLU A 346 -10.19 -15.69 -2.64
C GLU A 346 -10.66 -15.66 -1.18
N SER A 347 -9.71 -15.58 -0.23
CA SER A 347 -10.05 -15.50 1.20
C SER A 347 -10.87 -14.26 1.57
N LEU A 348 -10.56 -13.10 0.99
CA LEU A 348 -11.36 -11.88 1.23
C LEU A 348 -12.73 -11.94 0.56
N LEU A 349 -12.84 -12.55 -0.62
CA LEU A 349 -14.14 -12.80 -1.26
C LEU A 349 -15.02 -13.66 -0.38
N VAL A 350 -14.53 -14.82 0.02
CA VAL A 350 -15.26 -15.75 0.91
C VAL A 350 -15.61 -15.07 2.24
N ALA A 351 -14.71 -14.25 2.80
CA ALA A 351 -14.99 -13.52 4.04
C ALA A 351 -16.18 -12.54 3.88
N MET A 352 -16.22 -11.78 2.77
CA MET A 352 -17.32 -10.86 2.48
C MET A 352 -18.64 -11.60 2.23
N GLU A 353 -18.62 -12.68 1.47
CA GLU A 353 -19.79 -13.52 1.22
C GLU A 353 -20.37 -14.08 2.52
N LEU A 354 -19.53 -14.73 3.32
CA LEU A 354 -19.95 -15.32 4.59
C LEU A 354 -20.46 -14.25 5.57
N ALA A 355 -19.84 -13.08 5.62
CA ALA A 355 -20.33 -12.00 6.47
C ALA A 355 -21.69 -11.49 5.99
N ALA A 356 -21.89 -11.27 4.69
CA ALA A 356 -23.18 -10.87 4.12
C ALA A 356 -24.26 -11.95 4.36
N MET A 357 -23.96 -13.23 4.14
CA MET A 357 -24.88 -14.34 4.42
C MET A 357 -25.25 -14.47 5.91
N ARG A 358 -24.41 -14.01 6.83
CA ARG A 358 -24.73 -13.92 8.26
C ARG A 358 -25.59 -12.71 8.61
N GLY A 359 -25.94 -11.85 7.63
CA GLY A 359 -26.73 -10.65 7.84
C GLY A 359 -25.92 -9.39 8.19
N VAL A 360 -24.58 -9.42 8.01
CA VAL A 360 -23.75 -8.23 8.13
C VAL A 360 -23.93 -7.36 6.88
N ASP A 361 -24.23 -6.07 7.05
CA ASP A 361 -24.33 -5.11 5.95
C ASP A 361 -22.93 -4.79 5.39
N ILE A 362 -22.58 -5.44 4.28
CA ILE A 362 -21.31 -5.22 3.58
C ILE A 362 -21.51 -4.24 2.43
N GLN A 363 -20.90 -3.08 2.51
CA GLN A 363 -20.98 -2.03 1.50
C GLN A 363 -19.61 -1.72 0.91
N LEU A 364 -19.51 -1.73 -0.43
CA LEU A 364 -18.31 -1.41 -1.19
C LEU A 364 -18.52 -0.14 -2.01
N VAL A 365 -17.69 0.88 -1.86
CA VAL A 365 -17.61 2.02 -2.76
C VAL A 365 -16.35 1.86 -3.64
N LEU A 366 -16.57 1.75 -4.93
CA LEU A 366 -15.56 1.54 -5.97
C LEU A 366 -15.69 2.64 -7.03
N PRO A 367 -14.64 3.00 -7.77
CA PRO A 367 -14.74 4.02 -8.80
C PRO A 367 -15.54 3.52 -10.02
N ALA A 368 -16.45 4.34 -10.55
CA ALA A 368 -17.14 4.07 -11.81
C ALA A 368 -16.20 4.12 -13.02
N ARG A 369 -15.05 4.79 -12.89
CA ARG A 369 -14.00 4.95 -13.90
C ARG A 369 -12.64 4.73 -13.25
N SER A 370 -11.66 4.25 -14.00
CA SER A 370 -10.30 4.03 -13.48
C SER A 370 -9.26 4.43 -14.52
N ASN A 371 -8.14 4.92 -14.05
CA ASN A 371 -6.93 5.18 -14.83
C ASN A 371 -6.16 3.88 -15.17
N HIS A 372 -6.53 2.73 -14.56
CA HIS A 372 -5.95 1.40 -14.80
C HIS A 372 -6.99 0.43 -15.36
N SER A 373 -7.13 0.40 -16.71
CA SER A 373 -8.18 -0.36 -17.39
C SER A 373 -8.20 -1.85 -17.05
N VAL A 374 -7.04 -2.50 -16.94
CA VAL A 374 -6.97 -3.95 -16.68
C VAL A 374 -7.43 -4.24 -15.24
N THR A 375 -6.94 -3.51 -14.26
CA THR A 375 -7.35 -3.65 -12.84
C THR A 375 -8.83 -3.37 -12.66
N PHE A 376 -9.36 -2.36 -13.37
CA PHE A 376 -10.78 -2.01 -13.37
C PHE A 376 -11.65 -3.17 -13.85
N HIS A 377 -11.33 -3.74 -15.01
CA HIS A 377 -12.10 -4.85 -15.56
C HIS A 377 -11.92 -6.14 -14.74
N ALA A 378 -10.72 -6.38 -14.21
CA ALA A 378 -10.49 -7.50 -13.32
C ALA A 378 -11.36 -7.41 -12.05
N GLY A 379 -11.47 -6.24 -11.44
CA GLY A 379 -12.33 -6.02 -10.27
C GLY A 379 -13.79 -6.29 -10.54
N ARG A 380 -14.29 -5.84 -11.67
CA ARG A 380 -15.69 -6.05 -12.09
C ARG A 380 -16.05 -7.53 -12.29
N SER A 381 -15.09 -8.40 -12.54
CA SER A 381 -15.34 -9.84 -12.67
C SER A 381 -15.80 -10.52 -11.37
N PHE A 382 -15.62 -9.87 -10.22
CA PHE A 382 -16.04 -10.39 -8.90
C PHE A 382 -17.42 -9.91 -8.48
N TYR A 383 -18.02 -8.94 -9.18
CA TYR A 383 -19.26 -8.31 -8.74
C TYR A 383 -20.44 -9.28 -8.68
N ALA A 384 -20.61 -10.15 -9.70
CA ALA A 384 -21.75 -11.09 -9.72
C ALA A 384 -21.79 -11.93 -8.45
N GLN A 385 -20.65 -12.53 -8.08
CA GLN A 385 -20.50 -13.39 -6.92
C GLN A 385 -20.84 -12.66 -5.60
N LEU A 386 -20.35 -11.42 -5.45
CA LEU A 386 -20.62 -10.61 -4.26
C LEU A 386 -22.06 -10.11 -4.18
N LEU A 387 -22.64 -9.71 -5.31
CA LEU A 387 -24.05 -9.27 -5.40
C LEU A 387 -25.00 -10.44 -5.08
N GLU A 388 -24.70 -11.66 -5.56
CA GLU A 388 -25.44 -12.87 -5.24
C GLU A 388 -25.40 -13.20 -3.74
N ALA A 389 -24.31 -12.88 -3.06
CA ALA A 389 -24.17 -13.04 -1.61
C ALA A 389 -24.85 -11.91 -0.80
N GLY A 390 -25.34 -10.84 -1.46
CA GLY A 390 -26.01 -9.71 -0.81
C GLY A 390 -25.13 -8.54 -0.46
N VAL A 391 -23.91 -8.47 -0.99
CA VAL A 391 -23.02 -7.31 -0.81
C VAL A 391 -23.52 -6.12 -1.63
N ASP A 392 -23.63 -4.93 -1.02
CA ASP A 392 -24.04 -3.70 -1.70
C ASP A 392 -22.83 -3.04 -2.37
N ILE A 393 -22.79 -3.06 -3.70
CA ILE A 393 -21.72 -2.47 -4.51
C ILE A 393 -22.18 -1.14 -5.09
N ARG A 394 -21.38 -0.10 -4.86
CA ARG A 394 -21.60 1.27 -5.29
C ARG A 394 -20.47 1.75 -6.20
N GLU A 395 -20.79 2.25 -7.38
CA GLU A 395 -19.85 2.85 -8.31
C GLU A 395 -19.88 4.37 -8.21
N TYR A 396 -18.83 4.96 -7.66
CA TYR A 396 -18.68 6.41 -7.47
C TYR A 396 -18.51 7.13 -8.82
N GLU A 397 -19.45 8.03 -9.14
CA GLU A 397 -19.53 8.65 -10.47
C GLU A 397 -18.82 10.00 -10.61
N PRO A 398 -18.72 10.89 -9.58
CA PRO A 398 -18.19 12.25 -9.78
C PRO A 398 -16.74 12.32 -10.24
N GLY A 399 -15.98 11.24 -10.09
CA GLY A 399 -14.58 11.18 -10.46
C GLY A 399 -13.90 9.89 -9.99
N ILE A 400 -12.68 10.01 -9.48
CA ILE A 400 -11.95 8.87 -8.92
C ILE A 400 -12.06 8.92 -7.39
N VAL A 401 -12.67 7.88 -6.82
CA VAL A 401 -12.49 7.57 -5.40
C VAL A 401 -11.20 6.77 -5.25
N HIS A 402 -10.28 7.29 -4.46
CA HIS A 402 -8.95 6.69 -4.28
C HIS A 402 -8.63 6.39 -2.81
N ALA A 403 -9.60 6.57 -1.90
CA ALA A 403 -9.47 6.22 -0.49
C ALA A 403 -9.23 4.72 -0.29
N LYS A 404 -8.50 4.37 0.74
CA LYS A 404 -8.25 2.99 1.19
C LYS A 404 -8.65 2.91 2.65
N THR A 405 -9.93 2.73 2.86
CA THR A 405 -10.55 2.71 4.18
C THR A 405 -11.43 1.49 4.38
N LEU A 406 -11.47 1.01 5.60
CA LEU A 406 -12.43 0.02 6.06
C LEU A 406 -12.92 0.44 7.45
N VAL A 407 -14.23 0.49 7.64
CA VAL A 407 -14.85 0.71 8.95
C VAL A 407 -15.75 -0.48 9.26
N ALA A 408 -15.52 -1.15 10.38
CA ALA A 408 -16.32 -2.28 10.84
C ALA A 408 -17.06 -1.93 12.14
N ASP A 409 -18.36 -2.17 12.16
CA ASP A 409 -19.28 -1.97 13.28
C ASP A 409 -19.24 -0.55 13.87
N SER A 410 -18.77 0.45 13.12
CA SER A 410 -18.50 1.82 13.57
C SER A 410 -17.55 1.90 14.79
N GLN A 411 -16.71 0.89 14.98
CA GLN A 411 -15.79 0.73 16.11
C GLN A 411 -14.35 0.61 15.68
N VAL A 412 -14.09 -0.13 14.60
CA VAL A 412 -12.75 -0.37 14.07
C VAL A 412 -12.60 0.40 12.76
N ALA A 413 -11.66 1.31 12.71
CA ALA A 413 -11.33 2.06 11.51
C ALA A 413 -9.91 1.70 11.01
N LEU A 414 -9.78 1.41 9.71
CA LEU A 414 -8.53 1.19 9.01
C LEU A 414 -8.37 2.27 7.93
N VAL A 415 -7.28 3.02 8.00
CA VAL A 415 -6.92 4.04 7.00
C VAL A 415 -5.47 3.87 6.61
N GLY A 416 -5.16 3.86 5.31
CA GLY A 416 -3.77 3.73 4.91
C GLY A 416 -3.52 3.77 3.41
N SER A 417 -2.47 3.10 2.99
CA SER A 417 -1.98 3.17 1.61
C SER A 417 -2.35 1.96 0.75
N ALA A 418 -2.73 0.81 1.35
CA ALA A 418 -2.98 -0.43 0.62
C ALA A 418 -4.37 -0.46 -0.01
N ASN A 419 -4.42 -0.75 -1.30
CA ASN A 419 -5.66 -1.10 -1.98
C ASN A 419 -6.10 -2.52 -1.62
N MET A 420 -7.34 -2.88 -1.94
CA MET A 420 -7.82 -4.26 -1.82
C MET A 420 -7.46 -5.07 -3.07
N ASP A 421 -6.15 -5.22 -3.31
CA ASP A 421 -5.60 -5.97 -4.43
C ASP A 421 -4.38 -6.82 -4.04
N LEU A 422 -4.09 -7.82 -4.89
CA LEU A 422 -2.98 -8.75 -4.70
C LEU A 422 -1.62 -8.05 -4.64
N ARG A 423 -1.46 -6.96 -5.40
CA ARG A 423 -0.22 -6.21 -5.46
C ARG A 423 0.07 -5.50 -4.14
N SER A 424 -0.93 -4.83 -3.57
CA SER A 424 -0.82 -4.16 -2.27
C SER A 424 -0.53 -5.15 -1.13
N PHE A 425 -1.11 -6.35 -1.21
CA PHE A 425 -0.91 -7.34 -0.15
C PHE A 425 0.42 -8.09 -0.22
N ARG A 426 1.01 -8.27 -1.42
CA ARG A 426 2.16 -9.17 -1.63
C ARG A 426 3.42 -8.52 -2.17
N LEU A 427 3.29 -7.42 -2.92
CA LEU A 427 4.41 -6.84 -3.67
C LEU A 427 4.79 -5.44 -3.22
N ASN A 428 3.85 -4.65 -2.73
CA ASN A 428 4.11 -3.31 -2.26
C ASN A 428 4.48 -3.30 -0.77
N PHE A 429 5.31 -2.33 -0.40
CA PHE A 429 5.43 -1.90 0.99
C PHE A 429 4.30 -0.91 1.26
N GLU A 430 3.43 -1.24 2.20
CA GLU A 430 2.23 -0.48 2.56
C GLU A 430 2.22 -0.18 4.06
N VAL A 431 1.34 0.71 4.49
CA VAL A 431 1.08 1.00 5.90
C VAL A 431 -0.36 1.37 6.12
N HIS A 432 -0.96 0.84 7.19
CA HIS A 432 -2.28 1.23 7.68
C HIS A 432 -2.21 1.65 9.14
N ALA A 433 -3.04 2.62 9.50
CA ALA A 433 -3.40 2.92 10.87
C ALA A 433 -4.69 2.16 11.20
N LEU A 434 -4.65 1.33 12.23
CA LEU A 434 -5.80 0.76 12.90
C LEU A 434 -6.15 1.70 14.05
N ILE A 435 -7.35 2.26 14.04
CA ILE A 435 -7.77 3.34 14.92
C ILE A 435 -9.00 2.90 15.70
N HIS A 436 -8.93 3.05 17.02
CA HIS A 436 -10.06 2.97 17.92
C HIS A 436 -10.30 4.37 18.50
N ASP A 437 -11.29 5.04 17.96
CA ASP A 437 -11.78 6.35 18.36
C ASP A 437 -13.16 6.58 17.74
N GLU A 438 -14.15 6.82 18.58
CA GLU A 438 -15.54 6.95 18.15
C GLU A 438 -15.72 8.11 17.16
N SER A 439 -15.06 9.24 17.42
CA SER A 439 -15.15 10.43 16.57
C SER A 439 -14.56 10.18 15.18
N THR A 440 -13.43 9.51 15.11
CA THR A 440 -12.76 9.13 13.86
C THR A 440 -13.61 8.12 13.07
N ALA A 441 -14.14 7.10 13.75
CA ALA A 441 -15.00 6.10 13.09
C ALA A 441 -16.31 6.73 12.57
N ALA A 442 -16.93 7.60 13.35
CA ALA A 442 -18.13 8.34 12.94
C ALA A 442 -17.85 9.27 11.75
N HIS A 443 -16.74 9.98 11.75
CA HIS A 443 -16.34 10.85 10.64
C HIS A 443 -16.12 10.01 9.35
N LEU A 444 -15.35 8.94 9.41
CA LEU A 444 -15.11 8.06 8.26
C LEU A 444 -16.43 7.45 7.75
N ARG A 445 -17.34 7.10 8.65
CA ARG A 445 -18.65 6.56 8.29
C ARG A 445 -19.54 7.61 7.61
N ALA A 446 -19.50 8.87 8.08
CA ALA A 446 -20.20 9.99 7.44
C ALA A 446 -19.67 10.25 6.03
N GLU A 447 -18.35 10.24 5.85
CA GLU A 447 -17.70 10.42 4.56
C GLU A 447 -18.03 9.27 3.59
N PHE A 448 -18.05 8.03 4.09
CA PHE A 448 -18.48 6.86 3.31
C PHE A 448 -19.93 7.01 2.83
N ARG A 449 -20.86 7.45 3.69
CA ARG A 449 -22.25 7.70 3.30
C ARG A 449 -22.34 8.78 2.22
N ALA A 450 -21.58 9.87 2.36
CA ALA A 450 -21.53 10.91 1.34
C ALA A 450 -20.94 10.41 0.00
N GLU A 451 -20.10 9.39 0.01
CA GLU A 451 -19.63 8.70 -1.19
C GLU A 451 -20.71 7.80 -1.78
N VAL A 452 -21.45 7.05 -0.95
CA VAL A 452 -22.60 6.21 -1.34
C VAL A 452 -23.68 7.06 -2.01
N ASP A 453 -24.03 8.24 -1.45
CA ASP A 453 -25.04 9.14 -2.00
C ASP A 453 -24.71 9.65 -3.41
N LYS A 454 -23.42 9.68 -3.75
CA LYS A 454 -22.90 10.10 -5.07
C LYS A 454 -22.55 8.93 -5.99
N SER A 455 -22.92 7.71 -5.56
CA SER A 455 -22.58 6.48 -6.25
C SER A 455 -23.80 5.82 -6.85
N ARG A 456 -23.67 5.26 -8.02
CA ARG A 456 -24.69 4.41 -8.62
C ARG A 456 -24.66 3.02 -7.97
N ARG A 457 -25.80 2.53 -7.54
CA ARG A 457 -25.94 1.15 -7.07
C ARG A 457 -25.81 0.19 -8.24
N VAL A 458 -25.10 -0.91 -8.02
CA VAL A 458 -24.98 -1.99 -9.00
C VAL A 458 -26.03 -3.05 -8.67
N GLU A 459 -27.02 -3.18 -9.53
CA GLU A 459 -28.09 -4.17 -9.36
C GLU A 459 -27.70 -5.50 -10.01
N LEU A 460 -27.99 -6.62 -9.33
CA LEU A 460 -27.64 -7.96 -9.81
C LEU A 460 -28.27 -8.28 -11.18
N ALA A 461 -29.56 -7.94 -11.36
CA ALA A 461 -30.27 -8.20 -12.59
C ALA A 461 -29.64 -7.48 -13.79
N ASP A 462 -29.31 -6.19 -13.63
CA ASP A 462 -28.64 -5.40 -14.67
C ASP A 462 -27.23 -5.95 -14.94
N TRP A 463 -26.56 -6.41 -13.88
CA TRP A 463 -25.22 -6.97 -13.96
C TRP A 463 -25.19 -8.26 -14.77
N GLN A 464 -26.15 -9.14 -14.57
CA GLN A 464 -26.29 -10.40 -15.29
C GLN A 464 -26.72 -10.21 -16.75
N ALA A 465 -27.53 -9.18 -17.05
CA ALA A 465 -28.01 -8.85 -18.39
C ALA A 465 -26.95 -8.23 -19.33
N ARG A 466 -25.74 -7.95 -18.84
CA ARG A 466 -24.67 -7.31 -19.63
C ARG A 466 -24.20 -8.17 -20.81
N ARG A 467 -23.69 -7.50 -21.86
CA ARG A 467 -23.15 -8.15 -23.05
C ARG A 467 -22.04 -9.15 -22.68
N TRP A 468 -22.06 -10.32 -23.29
CA TRP A 468 -21.06 -11.36 -23.06
C TRP A 468 -19.63 -10.90 -23.35
N SER A 469 -19.42 -9.99 -24.33
CA SER A 469 -18.11 -9.43 -24.66
C SER A 469 -17.45 -8.67 -23.49
N LEU A 470 -18.25 -7.98 -22.67
CA LEU A 470 -17.75 -7.35 -21.44
C LEU A 470 -17.32 -8.40 -20.41
N ARG A 471 -18.11 -9.46 -20.26
CA ARG A 471 -17.78 -10.57 -19.34
C ARG A 471 -16.49 -11.27 -19.76
N VAL A 472 -16.27 -11.47 -21.05
CA VAL A 472 -15.01 -12.02 -21.61
C VAL A 472 -13.84 -11.08 -21.31
N LYS A 473 -14.00 -9.77 -21.53
CA LYS A 473 -12.96 -8.76 -21.22
C LYS A 473 -12.58 -8.75 -19.73
N GLU A 474 -13.60 -8.83 -18.87
CA GLU A 474 -13.41 -8.88 -17.42
C GLU A 474 -12.69 -10.17 -16.99
N GLY A 475 -13.12 -11.33 -17.50
CA GLY A 475 -12.47 -12.62 -17.27
C GLY A 475 -11.02 -12.66 -17.76
N ALA A 476 -10.74 -12.14 -18.96
CA ALA A 476 -9.38 -12.02 -19.49
C ALA A 476 -8.51 -11.09 -18.61
N SER A 477 -9.07 -9.97 -18.16
CA SER A 477 -8.38 -9.06 -17.25
C SER A 477 -8.08 -9.71 -15.89
N ARG A 478 -8.99 -10.55 -15.37
CA ARG A 478 -8.79 -11.33 -14.14
C ARG A 478 -7.61 -12.29 -14.26
N LEU A 479 -7.42 -12.94 -15.42
CA LEU A 479 -6.30 -13.88 -15.63
C LEU A 479 -4.92 -13.21 -15.51
N VAL A 480 -4.81 -11.94 -15.90
CA VAL A 480 -3.55 -11.20 -15.82
C VAL A 480 -3.41 -10.37 -14.53
N SER A 481 -4.45 -10.29 -13.72
CA SER A 481 -4.45 -9.52 -12.47
C SER A 481 -3.38 -9.91 -11.45
N PRO A 482 -2.93 -11.18 -11.34
CA PRO A 482 -1.81 -11.53 -10.45
C PRO A 482 -0.45 -10.95 -10.88
N LEU A 483 -0.38 -10.39 -12.09
CA LEU A 483 0.83 -9.76 -12.65
C LEU A 483 0.82 -8.23 -12.48
N LEU A 484 -0.32 -7.66 -12.09
CA LEU A 484 -0.57 -6.20 -12.01
C LEU A 484 -0.08 -5.61 -10.70
#